data_44431ce0802d0353779486872698f5ee
#
_entry.id   44431ce0802d0353779486872698f5ee
#
_cell.length_a   1.000
_cell.length_b   1.000
_cell.length_c   1.000
_cell.angle_alpha   90.00
_cell.angle_beta   90.00
_cell.angle_gamma   90.00
#
_symmetry.space_group_name_H-M   'P 1'
#
loop_
_entity.id
_entity.type
_entity.pdbx_description
1 polymer ?
#
loop_
_entity_poly.entity_id
_entity_poly.type
_entity_poly.pdbx_seq_one_letter_code
_entity_poly.pdbx_strand_id
1 'polypeptide(L)'
;MNQKRLGNLGERIAENYLRDKGYQILDKNFVFRVPGEAQRGEIDIVAKKGDNISFFEIKTLKDSPFIFPEEKINFSKQRKLRKTAESWLMKKKIPLNSKWQIDVISVKIEKGKAKINHFENAIPYQ
;
A
#
# COMPACT_ATOMS: atom_id res chain seq x y z
N MET A 1 10.76 -9.39 18.39
CA MET A 1 10.40 -9.49 16.96
C MET A 1 11.18 -8.44 16.18
N ASN A 2 11.89 -8.83 15.12
CA ASN A 2 12.63 -7.87 14.32
C ASN A 2 11.70 -7.14 13.35
N GLN A 3 12.23 -6.10 12.69
CA GLN A 3 11.41 -5.26 11.81
C GLN A 3 10.85 -6.00 10.61
N LYS A 4 11.61 -6.95 10.07
CA LYS A 4 11.13 -7.73 8.92
C LYS A 4 9.94 -8.61 9.30
N ARG A 5 10.00 -9.27 10.45
CA ARG A 5 8.88 -10.08 10.94
C ARG A 5 7.67 -9.23 11.28
N LEU A 6 7.91 -8.06 11.85
CA LEU A 6 6.85 -7.11 12.17
C LEU A 6 6.15 -6.65 10.89
N GLY A 7 6.92 -6.29 9.87
CA GLY A 7 6.38 -5.89 8.58
C GLY A 7 5.56 -7.00 7.93
N ASN A 8 6.09 -8.24 7.94
CA ASN A 8 5.38 -9.39 7.38
C ASN A 8 4.06 -9.65 8.10
N LEU A 9 4.07 -9.51 9.42
CA LEU A 9 2.86 -9.68 10.22
C LEU A 9 1.83 -8.60 9.87
N GLY A 10 2.26 -7.35 9.76
CA GLY A 10 1.39 -6.24 9.39
C GLY A 10 0.76 -6.44 8.02
N GLU A 11 1.55 -6.90 7.04
CA GLU A 11 1.03 -7.16 5.70
C GLU A 11 0.00 -8.28 5.69
N ARG A 12 0.22 -9.34 6.48
CA ARG A 12 -0.74 -10.43 6.60
C ARG A 12 -2.04 -9.96 7.24
N ILE A 13 -1.94 -9.15 8.28
CA ILE A 13 -3.11 -8.58 8.93
C ILE A 13 -3.89 -7.69 7.96
N ALA A 14 -3.18 -6.86 7.19
CA ALA A 14 -3.80 -5.99 6.19
C ALA A 14 -4.48 -6.81 5.10
N GLU A 15 -3.85 -7.88 4.62
CA GLU A 15 -4.44 -8.74 3.60
C GLU A 15 -5.75 -9.37 4.09
N ASN A 16 -5.75 -9.90 5.31
CA ASN A 16 -6.96 -10.49 5.89
C ASN A 16 -8.07 -9.45 6.05
N TYR A 17 -7.72 -8.25 6.51
CA TYR A 17 -8.65 -7.14 6.60
C TYR A 17 -9.29 -6.84 5.24
N LEU A 18 -8.48 -6.75 4.19
CA LEU A 18 -8.97 -6.43 2.85
C LEU A 18 -9.90 -7.53 2.32
N ARG A 19 -9.53 -8.79 2.51
CA ARG A 19 -10.39 -9.90 2.08
C ARG A 19 -11.73 -9.87 2.82
N ASP A 20 -11.71 -9.58 4.11
CA ASP A 20 -12.94 -9.49 4.90
C ASP A 20 -13.82 -8.33 4.44
N LYS A 21 -13.21 -7.27 3.88
CA LYS A 21 -13.95 -6.12 3.34
C LYS A 21 -14.42 -6.32 1.90
N GLY A 22 -14.15 -7.48 1.31
CA GLY A 22 -14.63 -7.80 -0.03
C GLY A 22 -13.65 -7.50 -1.15
N TYR A 23 -12.39 -7.20 -0.82
CA TYR A 23 -11.37 -6.99 -1.84
C TYR A 23 -10.86 -8.32 -2.38
N GLN A 24 -10.63 -8.37 -3.69
CA GLN A 24 -9.92 -9.47 -4.33
C GLN A 24 -8.45 -9.08 -4.45
N ILE A 25 -7.57 -9.88 -3.86
CA ILE A 25 -6.13 -9.61 -3.93
C ILE A 25 -5.63 -10.01 -5.32
N LEU A 26 -5.05 -9.05 -6.05
CA LEU A 26 -4.55 -9.28 -7.41
C LEU A 26 -3.06 -9.54 -7.44
N ASP A 27 -2.30 -8.91 -6.55
CA ASP A 27 -0.84 -9.04 -6.52
C ASP A 27 -0.31 -8.63 -5.16
N LYS A 28 0.89 -9.09 -4.82
CA LYS A 28 1.57 -8.72 -3.59
C LYS A 28 3.05 -8.48 -3.86
N ASN A 29 3.62 -7.50 -3.15
CA ASN A 29 5.05 -7.20 -3.18
C ASN A 29 5.54 -6.95 -4.60
N PHE A 30 4.80 -6.15 -5.35
CA PHE A 30 5.20 -5.76 -6.70
C PHE A 30 6.32 -4.73 -6.64
N VAL A 31 7.36 -4.98 -7.40
CA VAL A 31 8.57 -4.16 -7.42
C VAL A 31 8.83 -3.65 -8.83
N PHE A 32 9.20 -2.38 -8.93
CA PHE A 32 9.52 -1.76 -10.21
C PHE A 32 10.66 -0.76 -10.03
N ARG A 33 11.64 -0.80 -10.96
CA ARG A 33 12.73 0.17 -10.94
C ARG A 33 12.27 1.42 -11.67
N VAL A 34 11.95 2.46 -10.92
CA VAL A 34 11.46 3.72 -11.47
C VAL A 34 12.63 4.46 -12.11
N PRO A 35 12.53 4.85 -13.40
CA PRO A 35 13.62 5.59 -14.06
C PRO A 35 13.94 6.88 -13.33
N GLY A 36 15.23 7.15 -13.13
CA GLY A 36 15.70 8.34 -12.44
C GLY A 36 15.69 8.26 -10.93
N GLU A 37 15.24 7.14 -10.35
CA GLU A 37 15.23 6.96 -8.90
C GLU A 37 16.38 6.04 -8.46
N ALA A 38 17.00 6.38 -7.32
CA ALA A 38 18.08 5.57 -6.78
C ALA A 38 17.59 4.22 -6.27
N GLN A 39 16.38 4.22 -5.71
CA GLN A 39 15.76 3.02 -5.16
C GLN A 39 14.56 2.61 -5.98
N ARG A 40 14.31 1.30 -6.03
CA ARG A 40 13.13 0.77 -6.73
C ARG A 40 11.87 1.13 -5.97
N GLY A 41 10.75 1.22 -6.71
CA GLY A 41 9.43 1.39 -6.12
C GLY A 41 8.84 0.04 -5.74
N GLU A 42 7.94 0.05 -4.77
CA GLU A 42 7.32 -1.17 -4.25
C GLU A 42 5.88 -0.90 -3.86
N ILE A 43 5.00 -1.81 -4.25
CA ILE A 43 3.59 -1.80 -3.83
C ILE A 43 3.37 -3.08 -3.01
N ASP A 44 2.90 -2.92 -1.79
CA ASP A 44 2.74 -4.07 -0.89
C ASP A 44 1.59 -4.99 -1.31
N ILE A 45 0.43 -4.41 -1.64
CA ILE A 45 -0.74 -5.16 -2.08
C ILE A 45 -1.43 -4.41 -3.20
N VAL A 46 -1.86 -5.15 -4.23
CA VAL A 46 -2.78 -4.64 -5.25
C VAL A 46 -4.07 -5.42 -5.11
N ALA A 47 -5.20 -4.72 -4.99
CA ALA A 47 -6.48 -5.37 -4.79
C ALA A 47 -7.58 -4.66 -5.55
N LYS A 48 -8.68 -5.37 -5.80
CA LYS A 48 -9.82 -4.85 -6.56
C LYS A 48 -11.08 -5.04 -5.76
N LYS A 49 -11.90 -4.01 -5.74
CA LYS A 49 -13.25 -4.07 -5.17
C LYS A 49 -14.21 -3.39 -6.14
N GLY A 50 -15.18 -4.13 -6.63
CA GLY A 50 -16.01 -3.64 -7.72
C GLY A 50 -15.15 -3.42 -8.96
N ASP A 51 -15.20 -2.23 -9.54
CA ASP A 51 -14.40 -1.87 -10.72
C ASP A 51 -13.19 -0.99 -10.35
N ASN A 52 -12.93 -0.80 -9.06
CA ASN A 52 -11.84 0.05 -8.58
C ASN A 52 -10.64 -0.79 -8.16
N ILE A 53 -9.46 -0.43 -8.67
CA ILE A 53 -8.20 -1.06 -8.29
C ILE A 53 -7.49 -0.16 -7.28
N SER A 54 -7.08 -0.73 -6.15
CA SER A 54 -6.37 0.01 -5.12
C SER A 54 -4.98 -0.57 -4.93
N PHE A 55 -4.01 0.33 -4.83
CA PHE A 55 -2.61 0.01 -4.55
C PHE A 55 -2.33 0.41 -3.12
N PHE A 56 -1.88 -0.54 -2.31
CA PHE A 56 -1.75 -0.32 -0.86
C PHE A 56 -0.31 -0.24 -0.42
N GLU A 57 0.00 0.83 0.32
CA GLU A 57 1.22 0.93 1.12
C GLU A 57 0.84 0.54 2.55
N ILE A 58 1.53 -0.46 3.10
CA ILE A 58 1.24 -0.95 4.44
C ILE A 58 2.32 -0.44 5.40
N LYS A 59 1.90 0.22 6.46
CA LYS A 59 2.78 0.71 7.53
C LYS A 59 2.47 -0.03 8.81
N THR A 60 3.45 -0.72 9.36
CA THR A 60 3.29 -1.45 10.62
C THR A 60 3.99 -0.68 11.72
N LEU A 61 3.24 -0.40 12.80
CA LEU A 61 3.71 0.36 13.94
C LEU A 61 3.62 -0.51 15.18
N LYS A 62 4.64 -0.46 16.02
CA LYS A 62 4.63 -1.17 17.30
C LYS A 62 4.95 -0.17 18.40
N ASP A 63 4.04 -0.09 19.39
CA ASP A 63 4.23 0.75 20.58
C ASP A 63 4.60 2.20 20.23
N SER A 64 4.11 2.68 19.08
CA SER A 64 4.36 4.03 18.60
C SER A 64 3.08 4.85 18.60
N PRO A 65 3.17 6.18 18.72
CA PRO A 65 2.01 7.02 18.49
C PRO A 65 1.49 6.82 17.07
N PHE A 66 0.17 6.94 16.91
CA PHE A 66 -0.43 6.86 15.60
C PHE A 66 0.02 8.07 14.75
N ILE A 67 0.46 7.81 13.52
CA ILE A 67 0.97 8.86 12.62
C ILE A 67 0.16 8.81 11.33
N PHE A 68 -0.30 9.98 10.88
CA PHE A 68 -1.04 10.08 9.62
C PHE A 68 -0.11 9.86 8.42
N PRO A 69 -0.61 9.24 7.35
CA PRO A 69 0.22 8.91 6.17
C PRO A 69 0.94 10.12 5.57
N GLU A 70 0.29 11.27 5.52
CA GLU A 70 0.87 12.49 4.96
C GLU A 70 2.08 12.99 5.75
N GLU A 71 2.21 12.57 7.01
CA GLU A 71 3.37 12.90 7.83
C GLU A 71 4.53 11.94 7.58
N LYS A 72 4.26 10.74 7.07
CA LYS A 72 5.24 9.69 6.86
C LYS A 72 5.71 9.57 5.42
N ILE A 73 4.88 9.96 4.47
CA ILE A 73 5.17 9.74 3.06
C ILE A 73 5.48 11.08 2.40
N ASN A 74 6.77 11.33 2.17
CA ASN A 74 7.20 12.57 1.54
C ASN A 74 6.86 12.58 0.05
N PHE A 75 7.04 13.74 -0.57
CA PHE A 75 6.65 13.97 -1.96
C PHE A 75 7.36 13.00 -2.93
N SER A 76 8.64 12.76 -2.71
CA SER A 76 9.43 11.85 -3.54
C SER A 76 8.88 10.42 -3.48
N LYS A 77 8.52 9.95 -2.30
CA LYS A 77 7.95 8.62 -2.13
C LYS A 77 6.56 8.54 -2.75
N GLN A 78 5.75 9.59 -2.64
CA GLN A 78 4.44 9.63 -3.29
C GLN A 78 4.59 9.49 -4.80
N ARG A 79 5.54 10.22 -5.38
CA ARG A 79 5.81 10.15 -6.82
C ARG A 79 6.24 8.74 -7.23
N LYS A 80 7.09 8.11 -6.44
CA LYS A 80 7.56 6.75 -6.71
C LYS A 80 6.41 5.75 -6.65
N LEU A 81 5.51 5.89 -5.67
CA LEU A 81 4.33 5.02 -5.56
C LEU A 81 3.42 5.17 -6.79
N ARG A 82 3.18 6.40 -7.24
CA ARG A 82 2.37 6.63 -8.44
C ARG A 82 2.99 5.97 -9.67
N LYS A 83 4.29 6.16 -9.86
CA LYS A 83 5.01 5.56 -11.00
C LYS A 83 4.96 4.04 -10.95
N THR A 84 5.11 3.46 -9.77
CA THR A 84 5.06 2.01 -9.60
C THR A 84 3.66 1.48 -9.88
N ALA A 85 2.62 2.17 -9.40
CA ALA A 85 1.24 1.79 -9.68
C ALA A 85 0.94 1.85 -11.18
N GLU A 86 1.36 2.92 -11.85
CA GLU A 86 1.19 3.05 -13.29
C GLU A 86 1.88 1.92 -14.05
N SER A 87 3.09 1.53 -13.62
CA SER A 87 3.82 0.46 -14.28
C SER A 87 3.11 -0.89 -14.13
N TRP A 88 2.47 -1.12 -12.98
CA TRP A 88 1.68 -2.33 -12.77
C TRP A 88 0.49 -2.38 -13.73
N LEU A 89 -0.22 -1.26 -13.86
CA LEU A 89 -1.36 -1.15 -14.80
C LEU A 89 -0.90 -1.41 -16.23
N MET A 90 0.21 -0.79 -16.63
CA MET A 90 0.75 -0.98 -17.98
C MET A 90 1.15 -2.43 -18.23
N LYS A 91 1.78 -3.06 -17.26
CA LYS A 91 2.17 -4.47 -17.35
C LYS A 91 0.96 -5.37 -17.53
N LYS A 92 -0.15 -5.05 -16.88
CA LYS A 92 -1.40 -5.82 -16.98
C LYS A 92 -2.28 -5.38 -18.15
N LYS A 93 -1.82 -4.40 -18.94
CA LYS A 93 -2.55 -3.84 -20.09
C LYS A 93 -3.90 -3.24 -19.66
N ILE A 94 -3.92 -2.60 -18.50
CA ILE A 94 -5.08 -1.88 -17.99
C ILE A 94 -4.88 -0.40 -18.30
N PRO A 95 -5.86 0.28 -18.92
CA PRO A 95 -5.70 1.70 -19.25
C PRO A 95 -5.48 2.56 -18.00
N LEU A 96 -4.60 3.57 -18.13
CA LEU A 96 -4.30 4.46 -17.01
C LEU A 96 -5.49 5.33 -16.60
N ASN A 97 -6.47 5.49 -17.47
CA ASN A 97 -7.70 6.22 -17.14
C ASN A 97 -8.79 5.33 -16.51
N SER A 98 -8.46 4.08 -16.19
CA SER A 98 -9.34 3.23 -15.40
C SER A 98 -9.46 3.76 -13.98
N LYS A 99 -10.45 3.28 -13.23
CA LYS A 99 -10.58 3.66 -11.82
C LYS A 99 -9.51 2.98 -10.99
N TRP A 100 -8.60 3.77 -10.43
CA TRP A 100 -7.59 3.26 -9.52
C TRP A 100 -7.17 4.35 -8.55
N GLN A 101 -6.64 3.92 -7.41
CA GLN A 101 -6.23 4.82 -6.36
C GLN A 101 -5.12 4.20 -5.52
N ILE A 102 -4.42 5.03 -4.77
CA ILE A 102 -3.38 4.57 -3.85
C ILE A 102 -3.86 4.82 -2.44
N ASP A 103 -3.93 3.75 -1.67
CA ASP A 103 -4.38 3.77 -0.28
C ASP A 103 -3.20 3.48 0.64
N VAL A 104 -3.32 3.91 1.88
CA VAL A 104 -2.37 3.56 2.93
C VAL A 104 -3.13 2.85 4.04
N ILE A 105 -2.57 1.74 4.51
CA ILE A 105 -3.09 1.04 5.67
C ILE A 105 -2.02 1.06 6.75
N SER A 106 -2.39 1.58 7.92
CA SER A 106 -1.54 1.51 9.10
C SER A 106 -2.02 0.37 9.99
N VAL A 107 -1.11 -0.49 10.36
CA VAL A 107 -1.38 -1.60 11.29
C VAL A 107 -0.58 -1.32 12.56
N LYS A 108 -1.27 -0.97 13.64
CA LYS A 108 -0.63 -0.73 14.92
C LYS A 108 -0.79 -1.97 15.78
N ILE A 109 0.33 -2.53 16.21
CA ILE A 109 0.33 -3.71 17.05
C ILE A 109 0.70 -3.27 18.47
N GLU A 110 -0.21 -3.53 19.41
CA GLU A 110 -0.07 -3.10 20.78
C GLU A 110 -0.68 -4.14 21.70
N LYS A 111 0.10 -4.64 22.66
CA LYS A 111 -0.35 -5.63 23.66
C LYS A 111 -1.04 -6.84 23.00
N GLY A 112 -0.45 -7.35 21.92
CA GLY A 112 -0.97 -8.52 21.23
C GLY A 112 -2.22 -8.26 20.38
N LYS A 113 -2.65 -7.01 20.25
CA LYS A 113 -3.81 -6.64 19.44
C LYS A 113 -3.38 -5.78 18.27
N ALA A 114 -4.12 -5.90 17.17
CA ALA A 114 -3.86 -5.09 15.98
C ALA A 114 -4.98 -4.09 15.78
N LYS A 115 -4.60 -2.83 15.57
CA LYS A 115 -5.53 -1.77 15.22
C LYS A 115 -5.23 -1.31 13.81
N ILE A 116 -6.24 -1.33 12.95
CA ILE A 116 -6.08 -1.00 11.53
C ILE A 116 -6.72 0.37 11.27
N ASN A 117 -5.98 1.21 10.54
CA ASN A 117 -6.52 2.44 9.99
C ASN A 117 -6.30 2.41 8.49
N HIS A 118 -7.38 2.57 7.73
CA HIS A 118 -7.36 2.52 6.28
C HIS A 118 -7.63 3.93 5.74
N PHE A 119 -6.64 4.49 5.06
CA PHE A 119 -6.73 5.82 4.46
C PHE A 119 -6.92 5.65 2.96
N GLU A 120 -8.15 5.81 2.49
CA GLU A 120 -8.47 5.65 1.08
C GLU A 120 -8.05 6.87 0.30
N ASN A 121 -7.51 6.62 -0.90
CA ASN A 121 -7.04 7.67 -1.81
C ASN A 121 -6.10 8.64 -1.09
N ALA A 122 -5.20 8.10 -0.29
CA ALA A 122 -4.31 8.88 0.57
C ALA A 122 -3.23 9.62 -0.21
N ILE A 123 -2.94 9.18 -1.45
CA ILE A 123 -1.93 9.79 -2.31
C ILE A 123 -2.65 10.22 -3.59
N PRO A 124 -2.96 11.53 -3.73
CA PRO A 124 -3.67 12.00 -4.91
C PRO A 124 -2.91 11.72 -6.20
N TYR A 125 -3.65 11.33 -7.22
CA TYR A 125 -3.09 11.17 -8.56
C TYR A 125 -3.11 12.53 -9.27
N GLN A 126 -1.96 12.89 -9.79
CA GLN A 126 -1.83 14.13 -10.55
C GLN A 126 -1.16 13.86 -11.88
#